data_b5fa9fc409d75a2572fbda75a4594936
#
_entry.id   b5fa9fc409d75a2572fbda75a4594936
#
_cell.length_a   1.000
_cell.length_b   1.000
_cell.length_c   1.000
_cell.angle_alpha   90.00
_cell.angle_beta   90.00
_cell.angle_gamma   90.00
#
_symmetry.space_group_name_H-M   'P 1'
#
loop_
_entity.id
_entity.type
_entity.pdbx_description
1 polymer ?
#
loop_
_entity_poly.entity_id
_entity_poly.type
_entity_poly.pdbx_seq_one_letter_code
_entity_poly.pdbx_strand_id
1 'polypeptide(L)'
;MGPDETAGGRAALEQQISVSLRVMTAESEQIGRSFAVVHDVRPNDFRALLHVMVAETAGAPITSGELRQRMGLSGAAITYLVDRMMASGHITRESDPGDRRKVIPRYSDSGLATARAFFAPLGTYTHEAMQGLSDEDLSAASRVFTALIAAMRRYQDELSSWKSPERAAD
;
A
#
# COMPACT_ATOMS: atom_id res chain seq x y z
N MET A 1 -39.37 -10.94 -12.97
CA MET A 1 -37.92 -10.81 -12.98
C MET A 1 -37.37 -12.03 -12.25
N GLY A 2 -36.78 -12.98 -12.97
CA GLY A 2 -36.37 -14.26 -12.42
C GLY A 2 -35.02 -14.18 -11.69
N PRO A 3 -34.70 -15.15 -10.81
CA PRO A 3 -33.43 -15.16 -10.06
C PRO A 3 -32.18 -15.24 -10.95
N ASP A 4 -32.32 -15.61 -12.22
CA ASP A 4 -31.22 -15.75 -13.17
C ASP A 4 -30.76 -14.40 -13.76
N GLU A 5 -31.67 -13.42 -13.95
CA GLU A 5 -31.32 -12.06 -14.43
C GLU A 5 -30.54 -11.25 -13.36
N THR A 6 -30.86 -11.46 -12.08
CA THR A 6 -30.15 -10.76 -10.98
C THR A 6 -28.76 -11.33 -10.75
N ALA A 7 -28.56 -12.62 -10.94
CA ALA A 7 -27.26 -13.27 -10.83
C ALA A 7 -26.30 -12.82 -11.97
N GLY A 8 -26.81 -12.69 -13.20
CA GLY A 8 -26.04 -12.18 -14.34
C GLY A 8 -25.61 -10.72 -14.14
N GLY A 9 -26.48 -9.88 -13.60
CA GLY A 9 -26.19 -8.47 -13.30
C GLY A 9 -25.12 -8.30 -12.23
N ARG A 10 -25.18 -9.10 -11.16
CA ARG A 10 -24.17 -9.08 -10.09
C ARG A 10 -22.78 -9.50 -10.58
N ALA A 11 -22.69 -10.63 -11.31
CA ALA A 11 -21.42 -11.11 -11.85
C ALA A 11 -20.77 -10.09 -12.79
N ALA A 12 -21.56 -9.38 -13.61
CA ALA A 12 -21.07 -8.31 -14.46
C ALA A 12 -20.49 -7.14 -13.66
N LEU A 13 -21.16 -6.71 -12.57
CA LEU A 13 -20.65 -5.66 -11.69
C LEU A 13 -19.35 -6.07 -10.98
N GLU A 14 -19.27 -7.30 -10.48
CA GLU A 14 -18.05 -7.82 -9.83
C GLU A 14 -16.88 -7.89 -10.82
N GLN A 15 -17.13 -8.28 -12.05
CA GLN A 15 -16.12 -8.26 -13.12
C GLN A 15 -15.68 -6.84 -13.45
N GLN A 16 -16.60 -5.89 -13.54
CA GLN A 16 -16.30 -4.49 -13.82
C GLN A 16 -15.44 -3.86 -12.70
N ILE A 17 -15.78 -4.13 -11.44
CA ILE A 17 -14.98 -3.71 -10.28
C ILE A 17 -13.56 -4.30 -10.36
N SER A 18 -13.44 -5.59 -10.71
CA SER A 18 -12.15 -6.25 -10.84
C SER A 18 -11.28 -5.67 -11.97
N VAL A 19 -11.88 -5.23 -13.07
CA VAL A 19 -11.18 -4.52 -14.16
C VAL A 19 -10.73 -3.15 -13.67
N SER A 20 -11.64 -2.37 -13.05
CA SER A 20 -11.33 -1.04 -12.52
C SER A 20 -10.18 -1.06 -11.50
N LEU A 21 -10.15 -2.07 -10.63
CA LEU A 21 -9.07 -2.24 -9.65
C LEU A 21 -7.71 -2.45 -10.33
N ARG A 22 -7.64 -3.23 -11.42
CA ARG A 22 -6.40 -3.43 -12.19
C ARG A 22 -5.94 -2.14 -12.85
N VAL A 23 -6.87 -1.38 -13.44
CA VAL A 23 -6.57 -0.08 -14.05
C VAL A 23 -6.05 0.89 -12.98
N MET A 24 -6.74 1.03 -11.84
CA MET A 24 -6.29 1.88 -10.73
C MET A 24 -4.89 1.50 -10.24
N THR A 25 -4.58 0.20 -10.16
CA THR A 25 -3.24 -0.27 -9.79
C THR A 25 -2.19 0.20 -10.80
N ALA A 26 -2.45 0.04 -12.09
CA ALA A 26 -1.52 0.46 -13.14
C ALA A 26 -1.29 1.99 -13.14
N GLU A 27 -2.34 2.79 -12.98
CA GLU A 27 -2.25 4.25 -12.88
C GLU A 27 -1.48 4.67 -11.61
N SER A 28 -1.76 4.04 -10.47
CA SER A 28 -1.04 4.31 -9.22
C SER A 28 0.45 3.99 -9.33
N GLU A 29 0.82 2.90 -10.00
CA GLU A 29 2.22 2.55 -10.26
C GLU A 29 2.89 3.57 -11.19
N GLN A 30 2.18 4.10 -12.20
CA GLN A 30 2.72 5.13 -13.09
C GLN A 30 3.01 6.44 -12.32
N ILE A 31 2.07 6.86 -11.46
CA ILE A 31 2.27 8.04 -10.59
C ILE A 31 3.45 7.81 -9.65
N GLY A 32 3.58 6.62 -9.07
CA GLY A 32 4.71 6.24 -8.21
C GLY A 32 6.06 6.29 -8.95
N ARG A 33 6.12 5.85 -10.20
CA ARG A 33 7.32 5.99 -11.04
C ARG A 33 7.67 7.45 -11.29
N SER A 34 6.67 8.30 -11.53
CA SER A 34 6.89 9.75 -11.71
C SER A 34 7.44 10.39 -10.44
N PHE A 35 6.89 10.04 -9.26
CA PHE A 35 7.45 10.49 -7.98
C PHE A 35 8.92 10.08 -7.84
N ALA A 36 9.23 8.82 -8.11
CA ALA A 36 10.56 8.27 -7.99
C ALA A 36 11.57 9.01 -8.88
N VAL A 37 11.19 9.34 -10.11
CA VAL A 37 12.04 10.11 -11.05
C VAL A 37 12.23 11.55 -10.58
N VAL A 38 11.15 12.24 -10.19
CA VAL A 38 11.19 13.66 -9.81
C VAL A 38 12.03 13.89 -8.55
N HIS A 39 12.00 12.95 -7.61
CA HIS A 39 12.67 13.07 -6.31
C HIS A 39 13.94 12.23 -6.18
N ASP A 40 14.44 11.65 -7.29
CA ASP A 40 15.63 10.76 -7.30
C ASP A 40 15.52 9.62 -6.27
N VAL A 41 14.32 9.05 -6.13
CA VAL A 41 14.04 7.93 -5.23
C VAL A 41 14.09 6.64 -6.02
N ARG A 42 14.78 5.62 -5.51
CA ARG A 42 14.80 4.31 -6.16
C ARG A 42 13.43 3.63 -6.09
N PRO A 43 13.04 2.80 -7.08
CA PRO A 43 11.72 2.15 -7.08
C PRO A 43 11.41 1.36 -5.80
N ASN A 44 12.39 0.65 -5.24
CA ASN A 44 12.20 -0.09 -3.98
C ASN A 44 12.05 0.85 -2.77
N ASP A 45 12.71 2.00 -2.78
CA ASP A 45 12.58 2.98 -1.70
C ASP A 45 11.19 3.62 -1.73
N PHE A 46 10.69 3.95 -2.92
CA PHE A 46 9.31 4.42 -3.07
C PHE A 46 8.28 3.39 -2.57
N ARG A 47 8.46 2.11 -2.91
CA ARG A 47 7.58 1.04 -2.38
C ARG A 47 7.63 0.94 -0.86
N ALA A 48 8.82 1.07 -0.28
CA ALA A 48 8.98 1.08 1.18
C ALA A 48 8.30 2.29 1.82
N LEU A 49 8.48 3.49 1.25
CA LEU A 49 7.81 4.71 1.69
C LEU A 49 6.28 4.55 1.64
N LEU A 50 5.74 3.95 0.57
CA LEU A 50 4.31 3.68 0.48
C LEU A 50 3.81 2.74 1.58
N HIS A 51 4.56 1.66 1.90
CA HIS A 51 4.21 0.77 3.00
C HIS A 51 4.22 1.48 4.36
N VAL A 52 5.22 2.35 4.60
CA VAL A 52 5.30 3.15 5.83
C VAL A 52 4.10 4.09 5.92
N MET A 53 3.78 4.82 4.84
CA MET A 53 2.64 5.75 4.80
C MET A 53 1.31 5.06 5.09
N VAL A 54 1.05 3.93 4.42
CA VAL A 54 -0.20 3.16 4.63
C VAL A 54 -0.31 2.70 6.08
N ALA A 55 0.79 2.24 6.68
CA ALA A 55 0.82 1.77 8.06
C ALA A 55 0.60 2.92 9.07
N GLU A 56 1.23 4.08 8.85
CA GLU A 56 1.03 5.27 9.68
C GLU A 56 -0.41 5.81 9.58
N THR A 57 -0.95 5.89 8.38
CA THR A 57 -2.33 6.33 8.15
C THR A 57 -3.35 5.41 8.82
N ALA A 58 -3.06 4.11 8.88
CA ALA A 58 -3.88 3.12 9.58
C ALA A 58 -3.70 3.13 11.10
N GLY A 59 -2.81 3.98 11.65
CA GLY A 59 -2.50 3.99 13.09
C GLY A 59 -1.74 2.75 13.59
N ALA A 60 -1.20 1.93 12.68
CA ALA A 60 -0.48 0.70 12.97
C ALA A 60 0.91 0.73 12.30
N PRO A 61 1.87 1.49 12.85
CA PRO A 61 3.20 1.63 12.27
C PRO A 61 3.89 0.29 12.07
N ILE A 62 4.61 0.17 10.95
CA ILE A 62 5.27 -1.06 10.54
C ILE A 62 6.72 -1.12 11.02
N THR A 63 7.14 -2.25 11.58
CA THR A 63 8.54 -2.49 11.92
C THR A 63 9.38 -2.79 10.67
N SER A 64 10.70 -2.57 10.74
CA SER A 64 11.62 -2.94 9.65
C SER A 64 11.56 -4.44 9.33
N GLY A 65 11.27 -5.30 10.33
CA GLY A 65 11.06 -6.73 10.12
C GLY A 65 9.83 -7.05 9.29
N GLU A 66 8.70 -6.42 9.60
CA GLU A 66 7.45 -6.56 8.83
C GLU A 66 7.58 -5.96 7.44
N LEU A 67 8.23 -4.79 7.31
CA LEU A 67 8.52 -4.17 6.02
C LEU A 67 9.36 -5.09 5.14
N ARG A 68 10.38 -5.74 5.72
CA ARG A 68 11.20 -6.76 5.05
C ARG A 68 10.33 -7.90 4.49
N GLN A 69 9.44 -8.42 5.29
CA GLN A 69 8.53 -9.51 4.86
C GLN A 69 7.61 -9.09 3.73
N ARG A 70 6.96 -7.92 3.84
CA ARG A 70 6.07 -7.37 2.80
C ARG A 70 6.78 -7.12 1.47
N MET A 71 8.05 -6.72 1.52
CA MET A 71 8.85 -6.44 0.32
C MET A 71 9.58 -7.67 -0.22
N GLY A 72 9.61 -8.78 0.49
CA GLY A 72 10.34 -9.98 0.10
C GLY A 72 11.86 -9.80 0.10
N LEU A 73 12.41 -8.93 0.97
CA LEU A 73 13.83 -8.59 1.03
C LEU A 73 14.58 -9.43 2.05
N SER A 74 15.90 -9.57 1.85
CA SER A 74 16.81 -10.13 2.86
C SER A 74 17.03 -9.15 4.02
N GLY A 75 17.55 -9.63 5.17
CA GLY A 75 17.88 -8.78 6.31
C GLY A 75 18.88 -7.67 5.97
N ALA A 76 19.93 -7.99 5.20
CA ALA A 76 20.90 -7.00 4.76
C ALA A 76 20.29 -5.96 3.80
N ALA A 77 19.43 -6.40 2.88
CA ALA A 77 18.80 -5.51 1.91
C ALA A 77 17.87 -4.50 2.56
N ILE A 78 17.05 -4.92 3.56
CA ILE A 78 16.15 -3.98 4.26
C ILE A 78 16.93 -2.99 5.11
N THR A 79 18.00 -3.42 5.78
CA THR A 79 18.86 -2.52 6.56
C THR A 79 19.47 -1.45 5.66
N TYR A 80 20.08 -1.86 4.54
CA TYR A 80 20.66 -0.93 3.57
C TYR A 80 19.63 0.05 2.98
N LEU A 81 18.41 -0.43 2.69
CA LEU A 81 17.32 0.40 2.19
C LEU A 81 16.90 1.45 3.21
N VAL A 82 16.69 1.04 4.47
CA VAL A 82 16.30 1.95 5.55
C VAL A 82 17.40 2.98 5.84
N ASP A 83 18.68 2.56 5.88
CA ASP A 83 19.82 3.47 6.08
C ASP A 83 19.91 4.52 4.96
N ARG A 84 19.70 4.10 3.72
CA ARG A 84 19.70 5.02 2.57
C ARG A 84 18.55 6.02 2.64
N MET A 85 17.33 5.58 2.96
CA MET A 85 16.17 6.49 3.10
C MET A 85 16.34 7.48 4.28
N MET A 86 17.05 7.07 5.33
CA MET A 86 17.45 7.98 6.40
C MET A 86 18.48 9.00 5.94
N ALA A 87 19.51 8.55 5.23
CA ALA A 87 20.57 9.43 4.70
C ALA A 87 20.01 10.45 3.71
N SER A 88 18.97 10.09 2.94
CA SER A 88 18.26 11.01 2.02
C SER A 88 17.20 11.87 2.71
N GLY A 89 17.01 11.72 4.04
CA GLY A 89 16.08 12.52 4.82
C GLY A 89 14.59 12.19 4.62
N HIS A 90 14.26 11.06 3.99
CA HIS A 90 12.85 10.67 3.77
C HIS A 90 12.20 10.09 5.03
N ILE A 91 12.97 9.35 5.82
CA ILE A 91 12.48 8.71 7.04
C ILE A 91 13.40 8.96 8.24
N THR A 92 12.86 8.72 9.42
CA THR A 92 13.56 8.60 10.71
C THR A 92 13.37 7.18 11.26
N ARG A 93 14.07 6.87 12.33
CA ARG A 93 13.94 5.61 13.08
C ARG A 93 13.40 5.87 14.48
N GLU A 94 12.44 5.07 14.89
CA GLU A 94 11.98 4.98 16.27
C GLU A 94 12.19 3.55 16.78
N SER A 95 12.40 3.41 18.07
CA SER A 95 12.36 2.10 18.73
C SER A 95 10.93 1.73 19.05
N ASP A 96 10.57 0.47 18.86
CA ASP A 96 9.25 -0.04 19.26
C ASP A 96 9.10 0.07 20.80
N PRO A 97 8.00 0.65 21.32
CA PRO A 97 7.78 0.79 22.75
C PRO A 97 7.73 -0.55 23.50
N GLY A 98 7.27 -1.61 22.83
CA GLY A 98 7.14 -2.96 23.41
C GLY A 98 8.42 -3.82 23.27
N ASP A 99 9.26 -3.53 22.28
CA ASP A 99 10.53 -4.24 22.07
C ASP A 99 11.58 -3.32 21.44
N ARG A 100 12.46 -2.75 22.26
CA ARG A 100 13.50 -1.80 21.81
C ARG A 100 14.48 -2.34 20.77
N ARG A 101 14.49 -3.65 20.50
CA ARG A 101 15.30 -4.25 19.44
C ARG A 101 14.64 -4.10 18.07
N LYS A 102 13.34 -3.80 18.05
CA LYS A 102 12.61 -3.54 16.81
C LYS A 102 12.72 -2.08 16.42
N VAL A 103 12.94 -1.84 15.15
CA VAL A 103 13.04 -0.52 14.54
C VAL A 103 11.79 -0.26 13.75
N ILE A 104 11.18 0.90 13.99
CA ILE A 104 10.01 1.40 13.26
C ILE A 104 10.50 2.55 12.37
N PRO A 105 10.51 2.39 11.04
CA PRO A 105 10.71 3.50 10.12
C PRO A 105 9.49 4.43 10.15
N ARG A 106 9.73 5.73 10.27
CA ARG A 106 8.73 6.78 10.26
C ARG A 106 9.05 7.78 9.16
N TYR A 107 8.03 8.40 8.59
CA TYR A 107 8.30 9.59 7.77
C TYR A 107 9.00 10.66 8.60
N SER A 108 10.03 11.28 8.01
CA SER A 108 10.54 12.54 8.54
C SER A 108 9.58 13.69 8.16
N ASP A 109 9.67 14.82 8.85
CA ASP A 109 8.87 16.00 8.51
C ASP A 109 9.14 16.46 7.05
N SER A 110 10.40 16.43 6.60
CA SER A 110 10.78 16.78 5.23
C SER A 110 10.28 15.75 4.22
N GLY A 111 10.38 14.46 4.51
CA GLY A 111 9.86 13.39 3.66
C GLY A 111 8.34 13.48 3.51
N LEU A 112 7.64 13.74 4.60
CA LEU A 112 6.19 13.92 4.60
C LEU A 112 5.77 15.19 3.82
N ALA A 113 6.50 16.31 4.00
CA ALA A 113 6.26 17.53 3.25
C ALA A 113 6.45 17.33 1.74
N THR A 114 7.51 16.64 1.33
CA THR A 114 7.78 16.29 -0.06
C THR A 114 6.66 15.42 -0.66
N ALA A 115 6.27 14.36 0.06
CA ALA A 115 5.18 13.50 -0.38
C ALA A 115 3.86 14.27 -0.52
N ARG A 116 3.51 15.09 0.49
CA ARG A 116 2.29 15.93 0.45
C ARG A 116 2.29 16.89 -0.73
N ALA A 117 3.40 17.60 -0.98
CA ALA A 117 3.49 18.53 -2.10
C ALA A 117 3.28 17.85 -3.45
N PHE A 118 3.86 16.65 -3.65
CA PHE A 118 3.70 15.90 -4.88
C PHE A 118 2.28 15.36 -5.07
N PHE A 119 1.68 14.81 -4.02
CA PHE A 119 0.37 14.15 -4.11
C PHE A 119 -0.83 15.09 -3.88
N ALA A 120 -0.63 16.34 -3.45
CA ALA A 120 -1.73 17.29 -3.24
C ALA A 120 -2.60 17.51 -4.49
N PRO A 121 -2.03 17.68 -5.71
CA PRO A 121 -2.86 17.81 -6.91
C PRO A 121 -3.73 16.58 -7.19
N LEU A 122 -3.19 15.36 -6.96
CA LEU A 122 -3.97 14.14 -7.09
C LEU A 122 -5.15 14.11 -6.09
N GLY A 123 -4.91 14.57 -4.86
CA GLY A 123 -5.97 14.74 -3.85
C GLY A 123 -7.09 15.65 -4.34
N THR A 124 -6.75 16.77 -4.97
CA THR A 124 -7.73 17.69 -5.59
C THR A 124 -8.51 17.00 -6.70
N TYR A 125 -7.85 16.37 -7.67
CA TYR A 125 -8.51 15.68 -8.78
C TYR A 125 -9.42 14.52 -8.31
N THR A 126 -9.00 13.76 -7.32
CA THR A 126 -9.84 12.69 -6.77
C THR A 126 -11.05 13.24 -6.00
N HIS A 127 -10.87 14.35 -5.28
CA HIS A 127 -11.99 15.04 -4.64
C HIS A 127 -13.00 15.53 -5.68
N GLU A 128 -12.55 16.26 -6.71
CA GLU A 128 -13.40 16.76 -7.80
C GLU A 128 -14.16 15.63 -8.52
N ALA A 129 -13.49 14.51 -8.80
CA ALA A 129 -14.10 13.35 -9.44
C ALA A 129 -15.23 12.72 -8.61
N MET A 130 -15.22 12.91 -7.29
CA MET A 130 -16.23 12.35 -6.38
C MET A 130 -17.37 13.34 -6.06
N GLN A 131 -17.27 14.61 -6.44
CA GLN A 131 -18.28 15.63 -6.09
C GLN A 131 -19.70 15.32 -6.60
N GLY A 132 -19.81 14.59 -7.71
CA GLY A 132 -21.09 14.19 -8.29
C GLY A 132 -21.71 12.93 -7.68
N LEU A 133 -21.03 12.28 -6.75
CA LEU A 133 -21.49 11.06 -6.09
C LEU A 133 -22.17 11.39 -4.77
N SER A 134 -23.23 10.64 -4.43
CA SER A 134 -23.91 10.77 -3.15
C SER A 134 -23.07 10.17 -2.00
N ASP A 135 -23.34 10.58 -0.77
CA ASP A 135 -22.72 9.97 0.43
C ASP A 135 -23.02 8.46 0.51
N GLU A 136 -24.17 8.03 0.00
CA GLU A 136 -24.55 6.61 -0.07
C GLU A 136 -23.64 5.85 -1.05
N ASP A 137 -23.36 6.42 -2.23
CA ASP A 137 -22.44 5.85 -3.22
C ASP A 137 -21.02 5.75 -2.65
N LEU A 138 -20.53 6.81 -2.01
CA LEU A 138 -19.21 6.84 -1.39
C LEU A 138 -19.11 5.82 -0.25
N SER A 139 -20.15 5.67 0.55
CA SER A 139 -20.22 4.67 1.61
C SER A 139 -20.24 3.24 1.05
N ALA A 140 -20.96 3.01 -0.05
CA ALA A 140 -20.98 1.74 -0.75
C ALA A 140 -19.61 1.41 -1.33
N ALA A 141 -18.96 2.35 -2.00
CA ALA A 141 -17.60 2.20 -2.52
C ALA A 141 -16.59 1.88 -1.40
N SER A 142 -16.66 2.57 -0.27
CA SER A 142 -15.81 2.31 0.89
C SER A 142 -15.97 0.87 1.41
N ARG A 143 -17.20 0.35 1.50
CA ARG A 143 -17.45 -1.05 1.88
C ARG A 143 -16.85 -2.04 0.88
N VAL A 144 -16.98 -1.76 -0.42
CA VAL A 144 -16.38 -2.59 -1.49
C VAL A 144 -14.86 -2.63 -1.36
N PHE A 145 -14.19 -1.50 -1.24
CA PHE A 145 -12.73 -1.45 -1.07
C PHE A 145 -12.27 -2.18 0.20
N THR A 146 -12.98 -2.00 1.31
CA THR A 146 -12.68 -2.71 2.56
C THR A 146 -12.74 -4.23 2.38
N ALA A 147 -13.78 -4.74 1.74
CA ALA A 147 -13.95 -6.16 1.46
C ALA A 147 -12.85 -6.71 0.53
N LEU A 148 -12.50 -5.96 -0.53
CA LEU A 148 -11.44 -6.36 -1.47
C LEU A 148 -10.05 -6.36 -0.81
N ILE A 149 -9.74 -5.37 0.02
CA ILE A 149 -8.49 -5.33 0.79
C ILE A 149 -8.39 -6.54 1.73
N ALA A 150 -9.47 -6.89 2.43
CA ALA A 150 -9.52 -8.06 3.30
C ALA A 150 -9.29 -9.36 2.51
N ALA A 151 -9.92 -9.51 1.34
CA ALA A 151 -9.74 -10.67 0.47
C ALA A 151 -8.29 -10.79 -0.03
N MET A 152 -7.66 -9.68 -0.45
CA MET A 152 -6.26 -9.67 -0.87
C MET A 152 -5.30 -10.04 0.26
N ARG A 153 -5.53 -9.55 1.48
CA ARG A 153 -4.72 -9.91 2.66
C ARG A 153 -4.82 -11.39 2.96
N ARG A 154 -6.04 -11.93 2.97
CA ARG A 154 -6.26 -13.36 3.17
C ARG A 154 -5.50 -14.21 2.13
N TYR A 155 -5.55 -13.83 0.86
CA TYR A 155 -4.83 -14.54 -0.19
C TYR A 155 -3.31 -14.43 -0.02
N GLN A 156 -2.77 -13.29 0.42
CA GLN A 156 -1.35 -13.14 0.75
C GLN A 156 -0.92 -14.08 1.89
N ASP A 157 -1.77 -14.25 2.91
CA ASP A 157 -1.51 -15.18 4.02
C ASP A 157 -1.48 -16.64 3.51
N GLU A 158 -2.40 -17.02 2.65
CA GLU A 158 -2.40 -18.34 1.99
C GLU A 158 -1.13 -18.56 1.15
N LEU A 159 -0.72 -17.59 0.32
CA LEU A 159 0.52 -17.68 -0.47
C LEU A 159 1.77 -17.78 0.40
N SER A 160 1.77 -17.15 1.57
CA SER A 160 2.89 -17.23 2.51
C SER A 160 3.05 -18.64 3.10
N SER A 161 1.96 -19.37 3.26
CA SER A 161 1.98 -20.77 3.70
C SER A 161 2.49 -21.73 2.63
N TRP A 162 2.32 -21.44 1.35
CA TRP A 162 2.82 -22.26 0.24
C TRP A 162 4.33 -22.23 0.06
N LYS A 163 5.00 -21.15 0.49
CA LYS A 163 6.47 -21.01 0.42
C LYS A 163 7.24 -21.76 1.52
N SER A 164 6.54 -22.44 2.41
CA SER A 164 7.14 -23.08 3.59
C SER A 164 7.51 -24.58 3.48
N PRO A 165 7.21 -25.36 2.42
CA PRO A 165 7.56 -26.79 2.43
C PRO A 165 9.04 -27.11 2.20
N GLU A 166 9.86 -26.20 1.66
CA GLU A 166 11.24 -26.54 1.24
C GLU A 166 12.35 -26.28 2.27
N ARG A 167 12.04 -25.86 3.51
CA ARG A 167 13.04 -25.67 4.58
C ARG A 167 13.02 -26.72 5.69
N ALA A 168 12.28 -27.81 5.51
CA ALA A 168 12.19 -28.88 6.50
C ALA A 168 12.98 -30.15 6.11
N ALA A 169 13.85 -30.08 5.11
CA ALA A 169 14.68 -31.20 4.66
C ALA A 169 16.11 -30.73 4.33
N ASP A 170 16.85 -30.26 5.34
CA ASP A 170 18.31 -30.29 5.41
C ASP A 170 18.77 -30.20 6.87
#